data_61ea8cbf0461b877eec0ac526a49f0a2
#
_entry.id   61ea8cbf0461b877eec0ac526a49f0a2
#
_cell.length_a   1.000
_cell.length_b   1.000
_cell.length_c   1.000
_cell.angle_alpha   90.00
_cell.angle_beta   90.00
_cell.angle_gamma   90.00
#
_symmetry.space_group_name_H-M   'P 1'
#
loop_
_entity.id
_entity.type
_entity.pdbx_description
1 polymer ?
#
loop_
_entity_poly.entity_id
_entity_poly.type
_entity_poly.pdbx_seq_one_letter_code
_entity_poly.pdbx_strand_id
1 'polypeptide(L)'
;MKRRKFIKDLSLSTSFALSPLISLGSKPKENSMFFEIGLAEWSLNKAIDKGEITNMDFPSIAKNDYGINIIEYVNQFFMDKATNKKYLNELLSRTQDLGVTNHLIMIDDEGNLGNTDKLKRNIAVDNHKKWVEAAKFLGCDSIRVNAQGEGSRESVSTAAIEGLGSLADFALDYDINVIVENHGGYSSDGKWLMNVIRSTSRSNVGTLPDFGNFCIFGSWGSTQEECSNKYDKYLGVKEMMPYAKSVSAKSYDFDEEGNCMETNFYKMLEIVKKSGYNKYISIEYEGTRLSEYEGIRKTKELLEKVGKSI
;
A
#
# COMPACT_ATOMS: atom_id res chain seq x y z
N MET A 1 -66.45 -8.53 23.43
CA MET A 1 -67.26 -9.79 23.49
C MET A 1 -66.35 -10.90 22.96
N LYS A 2 -65.88 -11.80 23.84
CA LYS A 2 -66.24 -13.24 23.97
C LYS A 2 -66.07 -13.99 22.64
N ARG A 3 -65.31 -15.08 22.48
CA ARG A 3 -65.02 -16.33 23.29
C ARG A 3 -63.87 -17.07 22.60
N ARG A 4 -62.86 -17.59 23.22
CA ARG A 4 -62.68 -18.84 23.98
C ARG A 4 -62.96 -20.15 23.22
N LYS A 5 -61.85 -20.96 23.15
CA LYS A 5 -61.71 -22.41 23.26
C LYS A 5 -62.10 -23.30 22.06
N PHE A 6 -61.14 -24.07 21.59
CA PHE A 6 -61.23 -25.55 21.64
C PHE A 6 -59.82 -26.19 21.61
N ILE A 7 -59.49 -26.86 22.67
CA ILE A 7 -58.42 -27.84 22.80
C ILE A 7 -59.07 -29.19 22.59
N LYS A 8 -58.51 -30.08 21.78
CA LYS A 8 -58.46 -31.52 22.08
C LYS A 8 -57.51 -32.25 21.11
N ASP A 9 -56.47 -32.79 21.70
CA ASP A 9 -55.81 -34.07 21.51
C ASP A 9 -55.85 -34.76 20.12
N LEU A 10 -54.69 -34.87 19.52
CA LEU A 10 -54.31 -36.06 18.74
C LEU A 10 -52.84 -36.34 19.00
N SER A 11 -52.56 -37.30 19.86
CA SER A 11 -51.29 -37.96 20.06
C SER A 11 -50.99 -38.82 18.80
N LEU A 12 -49.99 -38.42 18.01
CA LEU A 12 -49.34 -39.33 17.06
C LEU A 12 -47.84 -39.33 17.35
N SER A 13 -47.42 -40.46 17.85
CA SER A 13 -46.04 -40.86 18.02
C SER A 13 -45.33 -40.92 16.70
N THR A 14 -44.46 -39.95 16.42
CA THR A 14 -43.46 -39.99 15.32
C THR A 14 -42.10 -40.22 15.92
N SER A 15 -41.59 -41.42 15.67
CA SER A 15 -40.23 -41.84 15.94
C SER A 15 -39.26 -40.93 15.24
N PHE A 16 -38.53 -40.09 15.97
CA PHE A 16 -37.38 -39.36 15.45
C PHE A 16 -36.25 -40.35 15.21
N ALA A 17 -36.05 -40.73 13.97
CA ALA A 17 -34.79 -41.31 13.51
C ALA A 17 -33.71 -40.25 13.62
N LEU A 18 -32.81 -40.38 14.58
CA LEU A 18 -31.54 -39.64 14.64
C LEU A 18 -30.68 -40.09 13.44
N SER A 19 -30.78 -39.36 12.34
CA SER A 19 -29.74 -39.41 11.32
C SER A 19 -28.48 -38.79 11.90
N PRO A 20 -27.32 -39.46 11.84
CA PRO A 20 -26.07 -38.81 12.21
C PRO A 20 -25.85 -37.65 11.24
N LEU A 21 -25.80 -36.42 11.75
CA LEU A 21 -25.23 -35.30 11.03
C LEU A 21 -23.77 -35.66 10.74
N ILE A 22 -23.54 -36.15 9.51
CA ILE A 22 -22.19 -36.22 8.95
C ILE A 22 -21.76 -34.74 8.85
N SER A 23 -20.98 -34.31 9.82
CA SER A 23 -20.19 -33.10 9.72
C SER A 23 -19.38 -33.24 8.42
N LEU A 24 -19.85 -32.56 7.37
CA LEU A 24 -19.02 -32.29 6.20
C LEU A 24 -17.82 -31.51 6.72
N GLY A 25 -16.74 -32.24 7.03
CA GLY A 25 -15.46 -31.65 7.37
C GLY A 25 -15.16 -30.62 6.28
N SER A 26 -15.11 -29.36 6.68
CA SER A 26 -14.57 -28.31 5.83
C SER A 26 -13.24 -28.82 5.31
N LYS A 27 -13.11 -28.97 3.98
CA LYS A 27 -11.80 -29.21 3.35
C LYS A 27 -10.84 -28.22 3.98
N PRO A 28 -9.59 -28.64 4.33
CA PRO A 28 -8.57 -27.70 4.75
C PRO A 28 -8.57 -26.59 3.69
N LYS A 29 -8.70 -25.33 4.12
CA LYS A 29 -8.56 -24.18 3.23
C LYS A 29 -7.19 -24.34 2.59
N GLU A 30 -7.15 -24.67 1.29
CA GLU A 30 -5.90 -24.64 0.52
C GLU A 30 -5.16 -23.36 0.92
N ASN A 31 -3.87 -23.46 1.23
CA ASN A 31 -2.96 -22.43 1.71
C ASN A 31 -3.27 -21.04 1.10
N SER A 32 -4.26 -20.34 1.67
CA SER A 32 -4.59 -18.99 1.24
C SER A 32 -3.56 -18.05 1.84
N MET A 33 -2.98 -17.21 1.01
CA MET A 33 -2.11 -16.13 1.48
C MET A 33 -2.85 -15.26 2.51
N PHE A 34 -2.12 -14.71 3.47
CA PHE A 34 -2.67 -13.81 4.49
C PHE A 34 -2.87 -12.37 3.98
N PHE A 35 -2.52 -12.10 2.72
CA PHE A 35 -2.62 -10.79 2.05
C PHE A 35 -3.09 -10.97 0.61
N GLU A 36 -3.53 -9.85 0.01
CA GLU A 36 -3.78 -9.75 -1.42
C GLU A 36 -2.63 -8.99 -2.11
N ILE A 37 -2.31 -9.40 -3.34
CA ILE A 37 -1.24 -8.77 -4.11
C ILE A 37 -1.80 -7.55 -4.85
N GLY A 38 -1.16 -6.40 -4.65
CA GLY A 38 -1.36 -5.19 -5.43
C GLY A 38 -0.23 -4.95 -6.43
N LEU A 39 -0.39 -3.92 -7.27
CA LEU A 39 0.63 -3.44 -8.19
C LEU A 39 0.77 -1.93 -8.08
N ALA A 40 1.99 -1.46 -7.83
CA ALA A 40 2.35 -0.06 -7.91
C ALA A 40 2.68 0.32 -9.35
N GLU A 41 2.10 1.42 -9.83
CA GLU A 41 2.29 1.95 -11.19
C GLU A 41 3.76 2.29 -11.47
N TRP A 42 4.53 2.63 -10.42
CA TRP A 42 5.97 2.86 -10.52
C TRP A 42 6.73 1.69 -11.14
N SER A 43 6.25 0.47 -10.99
CA SER A 43 6.83 -0.73 -11.62
C SER A 43 6.85 -0.67 -13.16
N LEU A 44 6.11 0.26 -13.77
CA LEU A 44 6.03 0.49 -15.21
C LEU A 44 6.53 1.89 -15.63
N ASN A 45 7.33 2.53 -14.75
CA ASN A 45 7.77 3.91 -14.93
C ASN A 45 8.50 4.12 -16.27
N LYS A 46 9.38 3.19 -16.67
CA LYS A 46 10.15 3.31 -17.92
C LYS A 46 9.29 3.19 -19.17
N ALA A 47 8.25 2.34 -19.14
CA ALA A 47 7.31 2.20 -20.25
C ALA A 47 6.43 3.45 -20.38
N ILE A 48 6.01 4.02 -19.25
CA ILE A 48 5.23 5.28 -19.22
C ILE A 48 6.09 6.45 -19.69
N ASP A 49 7.31 6.60 -19.19
CA ASP A 49 8.24 7.68 -19.57
C ASP A 49 8.60 7.66 -21.06
N LYS A 50 8.66 6.47 -21.66
CA LYS A 50 8.86 6.31 -23.10
C LYS A 50 7.59 6.55 -23.93
N GLY A 51 6.43 6.71 -23.30
CA GLY A 51 5.16 6.83 -23.97
C GLY A 51 4.66 5.54 -24.63
N GLU A 52 5.19 4.38 -24.24
CA GLU A 52 4.73 3.08 -24.70
C GLU A 52 3.32 2.75 -24.14
N ILE A 53 3.06 3.19 -22.94
CA ILE A 53 1.77 3.11 -22.23
C ILE A 53 1.49 4.42 -21.50
N THR A 54 0.26 4.58 -21.04
CA THR A 54 -0.19 5.73 -20.23
C THR A 54 -0.79 5.28 -18.91
N ASN A 55 -0.95 6.20 -17.96
CA ASN A 55 -1.69 5.96 -16.72
C ASN A 55 -3.09 5.35 -16.96
N MET A 56 -3.74 5.69 -18.08
CA MET A 56 -5.04 5.12 -18.45
C MET A 56 -4.99 3.64 -18.83
N ASP A 57 -3.83 3.12 -19.23
CA ASP A 57 -3.67 1.72 -19.63
C ASP A 57 -3.33 0.83 -18.42
N PHE A 58 -2.81 1.43 -17.36
CA PHE A 58 -2.32 0.74 -16.17
C PHE A 58 -3.35 -0.21 -15.51
N PRO A 59 -4.62 0.17 -15.27
CA PRO A 59 -5.62 -0.74 -14.70
C PRO A 59 -5.83 -2.01 -15.54
N SER A 60 -5.81 -1.86 -16.88
CA SER A 60 -5.98 -2.98 -17.81
C SER A 60 -4.77 -3.91 -17.78
N ILE A 61 -3.57 -3.37 -17.73
CA ILE A 61 -2.31 -4.13 -17.61
C ILE A 61 -2.29 -4.93 -16.30
N ALA A 62 -2.57 -4.28 -15.18
CA ALA A 62 -2.62 -4.94 -13.87
C ALA A 62 -3.60 -6.13 -13.89
N LYS A 63 -4.80 -5.92 -14.44
CA LYS A 63 -5.85 -6.93 -14.50
C LYS A 63 -5.56 -8.05 -15.50
N ASN A 64 -5.28 -7.69 -16.74
CA ASN A 64 -5.28 -8.66 -17.84
C ASN A 64 -3.94 -9.40 -17.96
N ASP A 65 -2.81 -8.74 -17.68
CA ASP A 65 -1.49 -9.34 -17.85
C ASP A 65 -1.01 -10.07 -16.58
N TYR A 66 -1.50 -9.62 -15.40
CA TYR A 66 -1.06 -10.16 -14.12
C TYR A 66 -2.18 -10.75 -13.25
N GLY A 67 -3.46 -10.52 -13.58
CA GLY A 67 -4.59 -10.94 -12.74
C GLY A 67 -4.65 -10.22 -11.40
N ILE A 68 -4.08 -9.01 -11.31
CA ILE A 68 -4.04 -8.19 -10.11
C ILE A 68 -5.23 -7.23 -10.11
N ASN A 69 -5.96 -7.19 -8.98
CA ASN A 69 -7.16 -6.38 -8.84
C ASN A 69 -6.96 -5.14 -7.94
N ILE A 70 -5.80 -4.96 -7.35
CA ILE A 70 -5.47 -3.85 -6.45
C ILE A 70 -4.36 -3.04 -7.08
N ILE A 71 -4.55 -1.73 -7.24
CA ILE A 71 -3.56 -0.87 -7.89
C ILE A 71 -3.26 0.38 -7.06
N GLU A 72 -2.04 0.86 -7.21
CA GLU A 72 -1.52 2.06 -6.57
C GLU A 72 -0.95 2.98 -7.66
N TYR A 73 -1.54 4.17 -7.77
CA TYR A 73 -1.14 5.16 -8.76
C TYR A 73 0.09 5.97 -8.32
N VAL A 74 0.76 6.59 -9.30
CA VAL A 74 1.81 7.59 -9.06
C VAL A 74 1.39 8.90 -9.72
N ASN A 75 1.32 9.97 -8.94
CA ASN A 75 0.83 11.28 -9.39
C ASN A 75 1.63 11.87 -10.56
N GLN A 76 2.93 11.58 -10.64
CA GLN A 76 3.82 12.05 -11.71
C GLN A 76 3.33 11.67 -13.11
N PHE A 77 2.64 10.53 -13.25
CA PHE A 77 2.14 10.06 -14.54
C PHE A 77 0.84 10.74 -14.99
N PHE A 78 0.22 11.55 -14.11
CA PHE A 78 -0.97 12.36 -14.42
C PHE A 78 -1.01 13.67 -13.61
N MET A 79 0.16 14.31 -13.46
CA MET A 79 0.41 15.45 -12.58
C MET A 79 -0.55 16.63 -12.80
N ASP A 80 -0.92 16.91 -14.05
CA ASP A 80 -1.82 17.99 -14.43
C ASP A 80 -3.31 17.60 -14.39
N LYS A 81 -3.64 16.40 -13.91
CA LYS A 81 -5.00 15.85 -13.94
C LYS A 81 -5.69 15.75 -12.58
N ALA A 82 -5.02 16.07 -11.47
CA ALA A 82 -5.58 15.96 -10.12
C ALA A 82 -6.98 16.58 -9.95
N THR A 83 -7.25 17.69 -10.65
CA THR A 83 -8.55 18.39 -10.62
C THR A 83 -9.38 18.21 -11.88
N ASN A 84 -8.91 17.45 -12.86
CA ASN A 84 -9.59 17.20 -14.12
C ASN A 84 -10.66 16.10 -13.94
N LYS A 85 -11.88 16.48 -13.62
CA LYS A 85 -12.99 15.55 -13.37
C LYS A 85 -13.29 14.63 -14.55
N LYS A 86 -13.11 15.09 -15.80
CA LYS A 86 -13.33 14.25 -16.98
C LYS A 86 -12.32 13.11 -17.03
N TYR A 87 -11.06 13.43 -16.79
CA TYR A 87 -9.97 12.44 -16.74
C TYR A 87 -10.18 11.44 -15.59
N LEU A 88 -10.45 11.94 -14.37
CA LEU A 88 -10.68 11.10 -13.21
C LEU A 88 -11.91 10.20 -13.36
N ASN A 89 -12.99 10.70 -13.98
CA ASN A 89 -14.17 9.88 -14.29
C ASN A 89 -13.84 8.75 -15.28
N GLU A 90 -13.07 9.04 -16.31
CA GLU A 90 -12.65 8.01 -17.27
C GLU A 90 -11.80 6.93 -16.60
N LEU A 91 -10.82 7.33 -15.77
CA LEU A 91 -9.99 6.41 -15.01
C LEU A 91 -10.82 5.54 -14.05
N LEU A 92 -11.75 6.15 -13.32
CA LEU A 92 -12.67 5.46 -12.42
C LEU A 92 -13.58 4.47 -13.18
N SER A 93 -14.12 4.87 -14.34
CA SER A 93 -14.94 3.97 -15.16
C SER A 93 -14.15 2.73 -15.60
N ARG A 94 -12.91 2.91 -16.06
CA ARG A 94 -12.03 1.80 -16.48
C ARG A 94 -11.79 0.81 -15.34
N THR A 95 -11.50 1.30 -14.13
CA THR A 95 -11.28 0.42 -12.98
C THR A 95 -12.56 -0.30 -12.54
N GLN A 96 -13.71 0.37 -12.59
CA GLN A 96 -15.01 -0.26 -12.30
C GLN A 96 -15.36 -1.34 -13.31
N ASP A 97 -15.20 -1.08 -14.61
CA ASP A 97 -15.48 -2.04 -15.68
C ASP A 97 -14.59 -3.29 -15.59
N LEU A 98 -13.34 -3.13 -15.12
CA LEU A 98 -12.39 -4.21 -14.92
C LEU A 98 -12.53 -4.93 -13.57
N GLY A 99 -13.32 -4.39 -12.63
CA GLY A 99 -13.37 -4.87 -11.25
C GLY A 99 -12.04 -4.71 -10.52
N VAL A 100 -11.35 -3.59 -10.75
CA VAL A 100 -10.09 -3.22 -10.12
C VAL A 100 -10.34 -2.19 -9.02
N THR A 101 -9.69 -2.36 -7.88
CA THR A 101 -9.75 -1.46 -6.72
C THR A 101 -8.59 -0.47 -6.78
N ASN A 102 -8.91 0.82 -6.74
CA ASN A 102 -7.94 1.89 -6.57
C ASN A 102 -7.58 1.97 -5.08
N HIS A 103 -6.36 1.63 -4.70
CA HIS A 103 -5.97 1.57 -3.29
C HIS A 103 -5.42 2.91 -2.79
N LEU A 104 -4.46 3.47 -3.50
CA LEU A 104 -3.86 4.76 -3.13
C LEU A 104 -3.28 5.51 -4.34
N ILE A 105 -2.92 6.78 -4.11
CA ILE A 105 -2.07 7.58 -5.00
C ILE A 105 -0.78 7.89 -4.27
N MET A 106 0.37 7.52 -4.85
CA MET A 106 1.69 7.96 -4.41
C MET A 106 1.93 9.38 -4.89
N ILE A 107 2.37 10.27 -4.00
CA ILE A 107 2.52 11.70 -4.30
C ILE A 107 3.98 12.08 -4.16
N ASP A 108 4.57 12.48 -5.27
CA ASP A 108 5.91 13.02 -5.39
C ASP A 108 5.86 14.42 -6.06
N ASP A 109 6.94 15.18 -5.96
CA ASP A 109 7.15 16.49 -6.60
C ASP A 109 6.15 17.62 -6.22
N GLU A 110 5.39 17.45 -5.15
CA GLU A 110 4.49 18.48 -4.63
C GLU A 110 5.11 19.33 -3.47
N GLY A 111 6.42 19.17 -3.26
CA GLY A 111 7.18 19.83 -2.20
C GLY A 111 7.31 18.98 -0.93
N ASN A 112 8.20 19.42 -0.04
CA ASN A 112 8.59 18.62 1.12
C ASN A 112 7.72 18.94 2.35
N LEU A 113 6.97 17.98 2.85
CA LEU A 113 6.16 18.11 4.06
C LEU A 113 7.00 18.28 5.33
N GLY A 114 8.28 17.87 5.30
CA GLY A 114 9.26 18.12 6.37
C GLY A 114 10.14 19.36 6.13
N ASN A 115 9.74 20.30 5.26
CA ASN A 115 10.52 21.51 5.01
C ASN A 115 10.59 22.37 6.28
N THR A 116 11.82 22.71 6.70
CA THR A 116 12.07 23.52 7.91
C THR A 116 11.60 24.97 7.76
N ASP A 117 11.52 25.50 6.54
CA ASP A 117 10.85 26.75 6.24
C ASP A 117 9.33 26.55 6.27
N LYS A 118 8.67 27.20 7.23
CA LYS A 118 7.22 27.08 7.43
C LYS A 118 6.40 27.50 6.21
N LEU A 119 6.83 28.53 5.47
CA LEU A 119 6.09 28.98 4.28
C LEU A 119 6.13 27.90 3.18
N LYS A 120 7.31 27.38 2.90
CA LYS A 120 7.48 26.30 1.91
C LYS A 120 6.75 25.02 2.31
N ARG A 121 6.77 24.67 3.61
CA ARG A 121 6.01 23.54 4.16
C ARG A 121 4.50 23.71 3.96
N ASN A 122 3.98 24.91 4.24
CA ASN A 122 2.54 25.19 4.02
C ASN A 122 2.15 25.09 2.54
N ILE A 123 3.00 25.58 1.63
CA ILE A 123 2.80 25.43 0.18
C ILE A 123 2.79 23.93 -0.20
N ALA A 124 3.71 23.14 0.34
CA ALA A 124 3.71 21.69 0.11
C ALA A 124 2.41 21.05 0.60
N VAL A 125 1.94 21.37 1.81
CA VAL A 125 0.66 20.88 2.33
C VAL A 125 -0.49 21.26 1.37
N ASP A 126 -0.55 22.51 0.91
CA ASP A 126 -1.61 22.98 0.01
C ASP A 126 -1.57 22.26 -1.35
N ASN A 127 -0.37 21.99 -1.88
CA ASN A 127 -0.21 21.25 -3.13
C ASN A 127 -0.71 19.80 -3.02
N HIS A 128 -0.56 19.15 -1.87
CA HIS A 128 -1.04 17.79 -1.65
C HIS A 128 -2.56 17.68 -1.53
N LYS A 129 -3.27 18.75 -1.15
CA LYS A 129 -4.74 18.71 -0.94
C LYS A 129 -5.53 18.27 -2.16
N LYS A 130 -5.15 18.73 -3.36
CA LYS A 130 -5.80 18.30 -4.62
C LYS A 130 -5.72 16.80 -4.84
N TRP A 131 -4.67 16.14 -4.33
CA TRP A 131 -4.48 14.69 -4.43
C TRP A 131 -5.31 13.92 -3.40
N VAL A 132 -5.55 14.49 -2.22
CA VAL A 132 -6.54 13.96 -1.28
C VAL A 132 -7.92 13.92 -1.93
N GLU A 133 -8.32 15.03 -2.60
CA GLU A 133 -9.59 15.12 -3.31
C GLU A 133 -9.66 14.14 -4.49
N ALA A 134 -8.58 14.00 -5.26
CA ALA A 134 -8.48 13.04 -6.36
C ALA A 134 -8.55 11.59 -5.86
N ALA A 135 -7.85 11.26 -4.77
CA ALA A 135 -7.90 9.95 -4.14
C ALA A 135 -9.32 9.60 -3.67
N LYS A 136 -10.00 10.53 -3.00
CA LYS A 136 -11.41 10.36 -2.62
C LYS A 136 -12.29 10.13 -3.83
N PHE A 137 -12.10 10.90 -4.89
CA PHE A 137 -12.89 10.79 -6.12
C PHE A 137 -12.72 9.42 -6.80
N LEU A 138 -11.49 8.90 -6.83
CA LEU A 138 -11.16 7.58 -7.39
C LEU A 138 -11.55 6.41 -6.48
N GLY A 139 -11.98 6.68 -5.24
CA GLY A 139 -12.33 5.65 -4.26
C GLY A 139 -11.12 5.02 -3.57
N CYS A 140 -9.97 5.68 -3.60
CA CYS A 140 -8.82 5.28 -2.79
C CYS A 140 -9.12 5.48 -1.29
N ASP A 141 -8.42 4.73 -0.44
CA ASP A 141 -8.48 4.90 1.01
C ASP A 141 -7.27 5.67 1.59
N SER A 142 -6.24 5.88 0.79
CA SER A 142 -5.00 6.50 1.22
C SER A 142 -4.35 7.35 0.14
N ILE A 143 -3.51 8.29 0.57
CA ILE A 143 -2.42 8.86 -0.23
C ILE A 143 -1.10 8.50 0.42
N ARG A 144 -0.06 8.14 -0.39
CA ARG A 144 1.31 7.99 0.11
C ARG A 144 2.07 9.29 -0.13
N VAL A 145 2.76 9.75 0.90
CA VAL A 145 3.55 10.98 0.88
C VAL A 145 4.96 10.74 1.45
N ASN A 146 5.84 11.72 1.28
CA ASN A 146 7.20 11.68 1.79
C ASN A 146 7.37 12.62 2.99
N ALA A 147 8.09 12.17 4.04
CA ALA A 147 8.46 12.99 5.20
C ALA A 147 9.85 13.64 5.01
N GLN A 148 10.09 14.17 3.79
CA GLN A 148 11.38 14.74 3.40
C GLN A 148 11.50 16.22 3.80
N GLY A 149 12.76 16.67 3.99
CA GLY A 149 13.10 18.05 4.26
C GLY A 149 14.61 18.24 4.34
N GLU A 150 15.05 19.49 4.34
CA GLU A 150 16.45 19.87 4.48
C GLU A 150 16.71 20.44 5.86
N GLY A 151 17.84 20.06 6.49
CA GLY A 151 18.23 20.54 7.81
C GLY A 151 18.72 19.42 8.74
N SER A 152 18.77 19.71 10.04
CA SER A 152 19.14 18.71 11.03
C SER A 152 18.01 17.68 11.19
N ARG A 153 18.39 16.50 11.67
CA ARG A 153 17.47 15.40 11.95
C ARG A 153 16.27 15.83 12.82
N GLU A 154 16.52 16.66 13.81
CA GLU A 154 15.52 17.17 14.75
C GLU A 154 14.63 18.22 14.11
N SER A 155 15.22 19.16 13.35
CA SER A 155 14.45 20.21 12.68
C SER A 155 13.53 19.67 11.61
N VAL A 156 14.00 18.70 10.82
CA VAL A 156 13.17 18.01 9.81
C VAL A 156 12.08 17.16 10.47
N SER A 157 12.39 16.47 11.59
CA SER A 157 11.37 15.73 12.34
C SER A 157 10.25 16.63 12.82
N THR A 158 10.59 17.77 13.45
CA THR A 158 9.59 18.75 13.90
C THR A 158 8.75 19.28 12.77
N ALA A 159 9.37 19.64 11.65
CA ALA A 159 8.68 20.13 10.45
C ALA A 159 7.77 19.07 9.84
N ALA A 160 8.23 17.81 9.74
CA ALA A 160 7.44 16.71 9.20
C ALA A 160 6.19 16.40 10.07
N ILE A 161 6.33 16.45 11.40
CA ILE A 161 5.20 16.29 12.32
C ILE A 161 4.11 17.36 12.05
N GLU A 162 4.53 18.62 11.88
CA GLU A 162 3.60 19.71 11.58
C GLU A 162 2.98 19.58 10.18
N GLY A 163 3.79 19.30 9.13
CA GLY A 163 3.32 19.18 7.76
C GLY A 163 2.36 18.01 7.57
N LEU A 164 2.74 16.82 8.07
CA LEU A 164 1.89 15.63 8.03
C LEU A 164 0.61 15.83 8.85
N GLY A 165 0.73 16.43 10.05
CA GLY A 165 -0.43 16.72 10.88
C GLY A 165 -1.44 17.63 10.19
N SER A 166 -0.95 18.71 9.55
CA SER A 166 -1.81 19.65 8.81
C SER A 166 -2.49 19.00 7.60
N LEU A 167 -1.77 18.16 6.86
CA LEU A 167 -2.34 17.43 5.74
C LEU A 167 -3.35 16.37 6.20
N ALA A 168 -3.04 15.69 7.30
CA ALA A 168 -3.92 14.68 7.87
C ALA A 168 -5.23 15.27 8.41
N ASP A 169 -5.17 16.45 9.03
CA ASP A 169 -6.36 17.17 9.47
C ASP A 169 -7.28 17.51 8.28
N PHE A 170 -6.73 17.95 7.14
CA PHE A 170 -7.49 18.13 5.90
C PHE A 170 -8.04 16.82 5.34
N ALA A 171 -7.21 15.78 5.27
CA ALA A 171 -7.57 14.50 4.70
C ALA A 171 -8.65 13.75 5.50
N LEU A 172 -8.79 14.07 6.79
CA LEU A 172 -9.81 13.47 7.67
C LEU A 172 -11.24 13.79 7.19
N ASP A 173 -11.49 15.00 6.68
CA ASP A 173 -12.78 15.40 6.13
C ASP A 173 -13.19 14.59 4.88
N TYR A 174 -12.20 13.98 4.23
CA TYR A 174 -12.38 13.11 3.05
C TYR A 174 -12.33 11.63 3.38
N ASP A 175 -12.11 11.26 4.64
CA ASP A 175 -11.92 9.85 5.06
C ASP A 175 -10.74 9.19 4.30
N ILE A 176 -9.65 9.95 4.15
CA ILE A 176 -8.41 9.53 3.49
C ILE A 176 -7.28 9.44 4.50
N ASN A 177 -6.52 8.33 4.45
CA ASN A 177 -5.31 8.20 5.23
C ASN A 177 -4.13 8.91 4.53
N VAL A 178 -3.26 9.50 5.33
CA VAL A 178 -1.96 10.04 4.91
C VAL A 178 -0.89 9.08 5.39
N ILE A 179 -0.30 8.32 4.48
CA ILE A 179 0.68 7.30 4.84
C ILE A 179 2.07 7.68 4.32
N VAL A 180 3.08 7.39 5.12
CA VAL A 180 4.46 7.76 4.81
C VAL A 180 5.27 6.50 4.50
N GLU A 181 6.00 6.58 3.37
CA GLU A 181 6.97 5.56 2.97
C GLU A 181 8.35 5.88 3.55
N ASN A 182 9.12 4.84 3.89
CA ASN A 182 10.56 4.96 4.03
C ASN A 182 11.17 5.14 2.63
N HIS A 183 11.49 6.39 2.26
CA HIS A 183 11.82 6.77 0.89
C HIS A 183 13.02 7.71 0.82
N GLY A 184 14.15 7.27 1.36
CA GLY A 184 15.39 8.04 1.38
C GLY A 184 15.52 9.01 2.56
N GLY A 185 16.73 9.49 2.78
CA GLY A 185 17.03 10.42 3.84
C GLY A 185 16.66 9.89 5.23
N TYR A 186 16.19 10.77 6.10
CA TYR A 186 15.82 10.38 7.46
C TYR A 186 14.65 9.42 7.53
N SER A 187 13.76 9.39 6.52
CA SER A 187 12.62 8.45 6.49
C SER A 187 13.05 6.99 6.32
N SER A 188 14.25 6.74 5.80
CA SER A 188 14.84 5.40 5.74
C SER A 188 15.33 4.87 7.11
N ASP A 189 15.34 5.69 8.16
CA ASP A 189 15.57 5.26 9.52
C ASP A 189 14.23 5.00 10.22
N GLY A 190 13.92 3.72 10.46
CA GLY A 190 12.64 3.30 11.03
C GLY A 190 12.32 3.97 12.36
N LYS A 191 13.32 4.17 13.24
CA LYS A 191 13.10 4.86 14.53
C LYS A 191 12.72 6.32 14.35
N TRP A 192 13.41 7.00 13.43
CA TRP A 192 13.10 8.39 13.13
C TRP A 192 11.70 8.52 12.55
N LEU A 193 11.38 7.72 11.55
CA LEU A 193 10.07 7.75 10.91
C LEU A 193 8.96 7.44 11.93
N MET A 194 9.13 6.41 12.76
CA MET A 194 8.13 6.07 13.77
C MET A 194 7.97 7.12 14.87
N ASN A 195 9.03 7.87 15.18
CA ASN A 195 8.92 9.03 16.06
C ASN A 195 8.05 10.12 15.41
N VAL A 196 8.27 10.43 14.14
CA VAL A 196 7.46 11.40 13.38
C VAL A 196 5.99 10.96 13.37
N ILE A 197 5.71 9.73 12.91
CA ILE A 197 4.33 9.21 12.78
C ILE A 197 3.57 9.29 14.11
N ARG A 198 4.15 8.78 15.20
CA ARG A 198 3.50 8.79 16.53
C ARG A 198 3.26 10.20 17.04
N SER A 199 4.21 11.10 16.79
CA SER A 199 4.14 12.48 17.28
C SER A 199 3.10 13.33 16.55
N THR A 200 2.63 12.93 15.34
CA THR A 200 1.48 13.58 14.69
C THR A 200 0.21 13.44 15.52
N SER A 201 0.06 12.37 16.30
CA SER A 201 -1.12 12.06 17.10
C SER A 201 -2.43 12.09 16.28
N ARG A 202 -2.40 11.64 15.01
CA ARG A 202 -3.56 11.54 14.11
C ARG A 202 -3.82 10.09 13.76
N SER A 203 -5.08 9.65 13.86
CA SER A 203 -5.48 8.26 13.60
C SER A 203 -5.43 7.87 12.11
N ASN A 204 -5.55 8.85 11.22
CA ASN A 204 -5.45 8.69 9.78
C ASN A 204 -4.01 8.87 9.24
N VAL A 205 -3.00 9.05 10.12
CA VAL A 205 -1.60 8.98 9.72
C VAL A 205 -1.08 7.56 9.92
N GLY A 206 -0.37 7.04 8.93
CA GLY A 206 0.19 5.70 8.97
C GLY A 206 1.48 5.57 8.18
N THR A 207 1.88 4.33 7.91
CA THR A 207 3.06 4.01 7.13
C THR A 207 2.74 3.14 5.93
N LEU A 208 3.60 3.24 4.92
CA LEU A 208 3.76 2.29 3.83
C LEU A 208 5.19 1.73 3.94
N PRO A 209 5.42 0.64 4.69
CA PRO A 209 6.74 0.03 4.75
C PRO A 209 7.16 -0.51 3.37
N ASP A 210 8.27 0.02 2.84
CA ASP A 210 8.92 -0.46 1.62
C ASP A 210 10.08 -1.39 1.96
N PHE A 211 10.24 -2.49 1.20
CA PHE A 211 11.24 -3.52 1.47
C PHE A 211 12.65 -3.16 1.03
N GLY A 212 12.82 -2.12 0.20
CA GLY A 212 14.08 -1.77 -0.43
C GLY A 212 14.70 -0.44 -0.01
N ASN A 213 13.91 0.51 0.47
CA ASN A 213 14.31 1.90 0.69
C ASN A 213 14.89 2.14 2.09
N PHE A 214 16.06 1.57 2.38
CA PHE A 214 16.71 1.65 3.70
C PHE A 214 18.10 2.34 3.67
N CYS A 215 18.41 3.10 2.61
CA CYS A 215 19.61 3.92 2.56
C CYS A 215 19.32 5.33 3.08
N ILE A 216 20.00 5.74 4.16
CA ILE A 216 19.83 7.07 4.78
C ILE A 216 20.56 8.15 3.95
N PHE A 217 21.72 7.82 3.37
CA PHE A 217 22.52 8.74 2.56
C PHE A 217 22.71 8.19 1.14
N GLY A 218 21.64 8.11 0.39
CA GLY A 218 21.61 7.68 -1.02
C GLY A 218 20.37 8.20 -1.72
N SER A 219 20.39 8.21 -3.04
CA SER A 219 19.24 8.64 -3.85
C SER A 219 18.04 7.77 -3.52
N TRP A 220 16.93 8.40 -3.16
CA TRP A 220 15.63 7.75 -2.91
C TRP A 220 15.64 6.58 -1.92
N GLY A 221 16.73 6.40 -1.16
CA GLY A 221 16.84 5.33 -0.16
C GLY A 221 17.05 3.93 -0.70
N SER A 222 17.23 3.74 -2.03
CA SER A 222 17.45 2.43 -2.65
C SER A 222 18.62 1.69 -2.03
N THR A 223 18.43 0.38 -1.73
CA THR A 223 19.48 -0.49 -1.22
C THR A 223 20.26 -1.19 -2.33
N GLN A 224 19.87 -1.05 -3.59
CA GLN A 224 20.60 -1.57 -4.74
C GLN A 224 21.78 -0.67 -5.11
N GLU A 225 21.65 0.64 -4.87
CA GLU A 225 22.73 1.59 -5.09
C GLU A 225 23.80 1.54 -3.99
N GLU A 226 24.95 2.14 -4.25
CA GLU A 226 25.99 2.32 -3.26
C GLU A 226 25.49 3.19 -2.10
N CYS A 227 25.54 2.66 -0.89
CA CYS A 227 25.01 3.32 0.29
C CYS A 227 25.96 3.16 1.47
N SER A 228 26.44 4.28 1.97
CA SER A 228 27.37 4.32 3.10
C SER A 228 26.70 4.19 4.47
N ASN A 229 25.39 4.45 4.57
CA ASN A 229 24.66 4.37 5.83
C ASN A 229 23.28 3.71 5.61
N LYS A 230 23.23 2.40 5.84
CA LYS A 230 22.02 1.58 5.69
C LYS A 230 21.37 1.33 7.06
N TYR A 231 20.06 1.47 7.12
CA TYR A 231 19.27 0.95 8.23
C TYR A 231 18.99 -0.55 8.04
N ASP A 232 18.85 -1.31 9.12
CA ASP A 232 18.41 -2.71 9.00
C ASP A 232 16.97 -2.76 8.49
N LYS A 233 16.78 -3.21 7.24
CA LYS A 233 15.47 -3.26 6.59
C LYS A 233 14.43 -4.11 7.33
N TYR A 234 14.85 -5.21 7.92
CA TYR A 234 13.94 -6.10 8.65
C TYR A 234 13.50 -5.49 9.98
N LEU A 235 14.41 -4.78 10.65
CA LEU A 235 14.09 -4.00 11.84
C LEU A 235 13.16 -2.85 11.48
N GLY A 236 13.48 -2.09 10.41
CA GLY A 236 12.70 -0.94 9.97
C GLY A 236 11.26 -1.33 9.61
N VAL A 237 11.07 -2.37 8.78
CA VAL A 237 9.73 -2.88 8.48
C VAL A 237 9.01 -3.31 9.75
N LYS A 238 9.67 -4.07 10.65
CA LYS A 238 9.07 -4.48 11.93
C LYS A 238 8.62 -3.29 12.78
N GLU A 239 9.38 -2.21 12.80
CA GLU A 239 9.03 -0.99 13.55
C GLU A 239 7.83 -0.25 12.95
N MET A 240 7.71 -0.22 11.62
CA MET A 240 6.66 0.48 10.89
C MET A 240 5.32 -0.29 10.81
N MET A 241 5.36 -1.63 10.81
CA MET A 241 4.18 -2.47 10.64
C MET A 241 2.99 -2.14 11.57
N PRO A 242 3.15 -1.74 12.85
CA PRO A 242 2.03 -1.39 13.71
C PRO A 242 1.16 -0.23 13.19
N TYR A 243 1.68 0.59 12.28
CA TYR A 243 1.00 1.73 11.66
C TYR A 243 0.78 1.54 10.16
N ALA A 244 1.11 0.38 9.61
CA ALA A 244 1.00 0.11 8.18
C ALA A 244 -0.45 0.10 7.69
N LYS A 245 -0.70 0.85 6.62
CA LYS A 245 -1.97 0.86 5.89
C LYS A 245 -1.85 0.17 4.54
N SER A 246 -0.65 0.21 3.93
CA SER A 246 -0.22 -0.57 2.77
C SER A 246 1.22 -1.07 3.00
N VAL A 247 1.74 -1.94 2.13
CA VAL A 247 3.11 -2.44 2.15
C VAL A 247 3.64 -2.51 0.71
N SER A 248 4.83 -1.96 0.47
CA SER A 248 5.52 -2.08 -0.82
C SER A 248 6.50 -3.26 -0.81
N ALA A 249 6.23 -4.26 -1.65
CA ALA A 249 7.14 -5.37 -1.91
C ALA A 249 8.16 -4.98 -2.97
N LYS A 250 8.99 -3.97 -2.67
CA LYS A 250 10.05 -3.54 -3.57
C LYS A 250 11.01 -4.69 -3.84
N SER A 251 11.28 -4.91 -5.12
CA SER A 251 12.19 -5.92 -5.62
C SER A 251 13.05 -5.36 -6.73
N TYR A 252 14.23 -5.94 -6.89
CA TYR A 252 15.17 -5.53 -7.92
C TYR A 252 15.54 -6.74 -8.79
N ASP A 253 16.64 -7.43 -8.48
CA ASP A 253 17.11 -8.54 -9.28
C ASP A 253 16.81 -9.89 -8.61
N PHE A 254 16.77 -10.95 -9.42
CA PHE A 254 16.45 -12.30 -8.98
C PHE A 254 17.61 -13.26 -9.26
N ASP A 255 17.77 -14.25 -8.37
CA ASP A 255 18.64 -15.39 -8.60
C ASP A 255 17.98 -16.45 -9.50
N GLU A 256 18.71 -17.55 -9.80
CA GLU A 256 18.21 -18.63 -10.65
C GLU A 256 17.01 -19.37 -10.04
N GLU A 257 16.86 -19.36 -8.72
CA GLU A 257 15.76 -19.95 -7.97
C GLU A 257 14.54 -19.01 -7.86
N GLY A 258 14.64 -17.79 -8.39
CA GLY A 258 13.60 -16.77 -8.38
C GLY A 258 13.43 -16.06 -7.02
N ASN A 259 14.48 -16.05 -6.17
CA ASN A 259 14.48 -15.23 -4.97
C ASN A 259 15.03 -13.84 -5.27
N CYS A 260 14.49 -12.80 -4.61
CA CYS A 260 15.05 -11.46 -4.71
C CYS A 260 16.43 -11.42 -4.03
N MET A 261 17.44 -10.94 -4.77
CA MET A 261 18.83 -10.93 -4.31
C MET A 261 19.06 -9.95 -3.16
N GLU A 262 18.38 -8.81 -3.16
CA GLU A 262 18.57 -7.73 -2.19
C GLU A 262 17.78 -7.95 -0.90
N THR A 263 16.67 -8.68 -0.97
CA THR A 263 15.75 -8.86 0.17
C THR A 263 15.27 -10.30 0.28
N ASN A 264 15.47 -10.91 1.45
CA ASN A 264 14.90 -12.21 1.75
C ASN A 264 13.40 -12.09 2.04
N PHE A 265 12.56 -12.41 1.06
CA PHE A 265 11.11 -12.30 1.15
C PHE A 265 10.48 -13.24 2.19
N TYR A 266 11.07 -14.42 2.45
CA TYR A 266 10.61 -15.30 3.52
C TYR A 266 10.68 -14.61 4.88
N LYS A 267 11.86 -14.05 5.21
CA LYS A 267 12.07 -13.30 6.45
C LYS A 267 11.19 -12.06 6.53
N MET A 268 11.04 -11.35 5.41
CA MET A 268 10.27 -10.12 5.35
C MET A 268 8.77 -10.37 5.55
N LEU A 269 8.19 -11.32 4.80
CA LEU A 269 6.77 -11.64 4.91
C LEU A 269 6.41 -12.30 6.26
N GLU A 270 7.34 -13.02 6.89
CA GLU A 270 7.15 -13.47 8.28
C GLU A 270 6.99 -12.29 9.26
N ILE A 271 7.77 -11.22 9.08
CA ILE A 271 7.65 -10.01 9.92
C ILE A 271 6.27 -9.37 9.69
N VAL A 272 5.86 -9.22 8.44
CA VAL A 272 4.56 -8.66 8.09
C VAL A 272 3.43 -9.51 8.68
N LYS A 273 3.47 -10.83 8.50
CA LYS A 273 2.47 -11.77 9.04
C LYS A 273 2.39 -11.72 10.58
N LYS A 274 3.54 -11.69 11.27
CA LYS A 274 3.61 -11.63 12.73
C LYS A 274 3.06 -10.32 13.31
N SER A 275 2.98 -9.26 12.52
CA SER A 275 2.33 -8.00 12.94
C SER A 275 0.80 -8.06 12.94
N GLY A 276 0.21 -9.11 12.39
CA GLY A 276 -1.24 -9.24 12.21
C GLY A 276 -1.78 -8.51 10.96
N TYR A 277 -0.90 -7.97 10.11
CA TYR A 277 -1.31 -7.34 8.86
C TYR A 277 -1.89 -8.37 7.87
N ASN A 278 -3.00 -8.03 7.23
CA ASN A 278 -3.74 -8.93 6.35
C ASN A 278 -4.42 -8.22 5.17
N LYS A 279 -3.84 -7.08 4.72
CA LYS A 279 -4.38 -6.29 3.62
C LYS A 279 -3.56 -6.49 2.35
N TYR A 280 -3.16 -5.39 1.71
CA TYR A 280 -2.49 -5.38 0.41
C TYR A 280 -0.97 -5.31 0.56
N ILE A 281 -0.27 -6.12 -0.22
CA ILE A 281 1.17 -6.00 -0.43
C ILE A 281 1.37 -5.76 -1.92
N SER A 282 1.80 -4.57 -2.27
CA SER A 282 1.89 -4.15 -3.66
C SER A 282 3.28 -4.37 -4.23
N ILE A 283 3.33 -4.92 -5.42
CA ILE A 283 4.57 -5.11 -6.18
C ILE A 283 5.09 -3.74 -6.59
N GLU A 284 6.39 -3.52 -6.34
CA GLU A 284 7.13 -2.38 -6.85
C GLU A 284 8.51 -2.86 -7.35
N TYR A 285 8.58 -3.13 -8.66
CA TYR A 285 9.80 -3.63 -9.28
C TYR A 285 10.63 -2.47 -9.83
N GLU A 286 11.92 -2.44 -9.45
CA GLU A 286 12.88 -1.44 -9.91
C GLU A 286 14.20 -2.04 -10.41
N GLY A 287 14.21 -3.33 -10.71
CA GLY A 287 15.41 -4.01 -11.21
C GLY A 287 15.85 -3.55 -12.59
N THR A 288 17.08 -3.93 -12.94
CA THR A 288 17.70 -3.52 -14.20
C THR A 288 18.04 -4.68 -15.13
N ARG A 289 17.99 -5.92 -14.64
CA ARG A 289 18.36 -7.11 -15.44
C ARG A 289 17.18 -7.68 -16.22
N LEU A 290 15.97 -7.46 -15.77
CA LEU A 290 14.74 -7.91 -16.45
C LEU A 290 13.99 -6.71 -17.01
N SER A 291 13.09 -6.94 -17.94
CA SER A 291 12.08 -5.95 -18.30
C SER A 291 11.13 -5.71 -17.13
N GLU A 292 10.49 -4.53 -17.08
CA GLU A 292 9.49 -4.21 -16.06
C GLU A 292 8.39 -5.27 -16.00
N TYR A 293 7.89 -5.70 -17.17
CA TYR A 293 6.85 -6.74 -17.28
C TYR A 293 7.28 -8.08 -16.70
N GLU A 294 8.53 -8.47 -16.91
CA GLU A 294 9.06 -9.72 -16.38
C GLU A 294 9.38 -9.60 -14.88
N GLY A 295 9.92 -8.47 -14.44
CA GLY A 295 10.20 -8.20 -13.03
C GLY A 295 8.93 -8.20 -12.18
N ILE A 296 7.85 -7.59 -12.67
CA ILE A 296 6.52 -7.65 -12.01
C ILE A 296 6.07 -9.11 -11.88
N ARG A 297 6.20 -9.91 -12.95
CA ARG A 297 5.81 -11.32 -12.92
C ARG A 297 6.63 -12.12 -11.92
N LYS A 298 7.94 -11.91 -11.89
CA LYS A 298 8.85 -12.58 -10.94
C LYS A 298 8.55 -12.20 -9.49
N THR A 299 8.28 -10.93 -9.23
CA THR A 299 7.90 -10.48 -7.89
C THR A 299 6.57 -11.09 -7.45
N LYS A 300 5.59 -11.17 -8.36
CA LYS A 300 4.31 -11.84 -8.09
C LYS A 300 4.49 -13.32 -7.76
N GLU A 301 5.25 -14.05 -8.58
CA GLU A 301 5.57 -15.46 -8.35
C GLU A 301 6.24 -15.68 -6.99
N LEU A 302 7.18 -14.80 -6.61
CA LEU A 302 7.87 -14.85 -5.32
C LEU A 302 6.90 -14.59 -4.15
N LEU A 303 6.05 -13.56 -4.26
CA LEU A 303 5.02 -13.28 -3.25
C LEU A 303 4.05 -14.44 -3.07
N GLU A 304 3.61 -15.06 -4.16
CA GLU A 304 2.72 -16.23 -4.11
C GLU A 304 3.42 -17.46 -3.50
N LYS A 305 4.66 -17.74 -3.92
CA LYS A 305 5.48 -18.85 -3.40
C LYS A 305 5.66 -18.72 -1.89
N VAL A 306 6.09 -17.54 -1.43
CA VAL A 306 6.36 -17.31 -0.01
C VAL A 306 5.07 -17.19 0.78
N GLY A 307 4.09 -16.42 0.31
CA GLY A 307 2.82 -16.20 1.00
C GLY A 307 2.01 -17.47 1.25
N LYS A 308 2.13 -18.46 0.36
CA LYS A 308 1.50 -19.80 0.53
C LYS A 308 2.29 -20.72 1.46
N SER A 309 3.58 -20.43 1.68
CA SER A 309 4.48 -21.31 2.45
C SER A 309 4.58 -20.98 3.94
N ILE A 310 4.17 -19.79 4.35
CA ILE A 310 4.30 -19.30 5.72
C ILE A 310 2.97 -19.19 6.47
#